data_454b0909dba8befe52699b25ee643489
#
_entry.id   454b0909dba8befe52699b25ee643489
#
_cell.length_a   1.000
_cell.length_b   1.000
_cell.length_c   1.000
_cell.angle_alpha   90.00
_cell.angle_beta   90.00
_cell.angle_gamma   90.00
#
_symmetry.space_group_name_H-M   'P 1'
#
loop_
_entity.id
_entity.type
_entity.pdbx_description
1 polymer ?
#
loop_
_entity_poly.entity_id
_entity_poly.type
_entity_poly.pdbx_seq_one_letter_code
_entity_poly.pdbx_strand_id
1 'polypeptide(L)'
;MSLRRIGILGACALMSLAQSAERRVETAEAKALSGRYQMYGGSLAEMLPPTPDDRHVAFRFKGQAARDLFNGTGPDMRREHACSGDPDDRERRRGHLLCVYSKESGYACLLGLDLRTGRSEAGGIC
;
A
#
# COMPACT_ATOMS: atom_id res chain seq x y z
N MET A 1 -85.55 -3.61 -15.70
CA MET A 1 -84.44 -3.52 -16.62
C MET A 1 -83.19 -3.14 -15.87
N SER A 2 -82.31 -4.09 -15.62
CA SER A 2 -81.20 -3.95 -14.68
C SER A 2 -79.86 -3.97 -15.45
N LEU A 3 -79.20 -2.83 -15.53
CA LEU A 3 -77.84 -2.76 -16.10
C LEU A 3 -76.84 -3.12 -15.00
N ARG A 4 -76.25 -4.28 -15.09
CA ARG A 4 -75.12 -4.68 -14.27
C ARG A 4 -73.86 -4.03 -14.82
N ARG A 5 -73.29 -3.08 -14.07
CA ARG A 5 -71.94 -2.55 -14.34
C ARG A 5 -70.93 -3.52 -13.73
N ILE A 6 -70.17 -4.15 -14.65
CA ILE A 6 -69.01 -4.98 -14.29
C ILE A 6 -67.86 -4.02 -14.11
N GLY A 7 -67.39 -3.84 -12.88
CA GLY A 7 -66.16 -3.12 -12.60
C GLY A 7 -64.93 -4.01 -12.84
N ILE A 8 -64.08 -3.60 -13.74
CA ILE A 8 -62.80 -4.25 -14.01
C ILE A 8 -61.81 -3.65 -13.01
N LEU A 9 -61.43 -4.43 -12.02
CA LEU A 9 -60.32 -4.10 -11.10
C LEU A 9 -59.00 -4.40 -11.85
N GLY A 10 -58.35 -3.34 -12.35
CA GLY A 10 -57.02 -3.42 -12.86
C GLY A 10 -55.99 -3.63 -11.76
N ALA A 11 -55.43 -4.80 -11.68
CA ALA A 11 -54.31 -5.07 -10.80
C ALA A 11 -53.03 -4.50 -11.42
N CYS A 12 -52.56 -3.34 -10.93
CA CYS A 12 -51.21 -2.84 -11.26
C CYS A 12 -50.19 -3.71 -10.55
N ALA A 13 -49.64 -4.67 -11.25
CA ALA A 13 -48.44 -5.39 -10.78
C ALA A 13 -47.24 -4.44 -10.84
N LEU A 14 -46.87 -3.91 -9.71
CA LEU A 14 -45.58 -3.21 -9.53
C LEU A 14 -44.47 -4.26 -9.61
N MET A 15 -43.89 -4.42 -10.77
CA MET A 15 -42.64 -5.14 -10.95
C MET A 15 -41.53 -4.28 -10.30
N SER A 16 -41.19 -4.60 -9.09
CA SER A 16 -39.97 -4.10 -8.45
C SER A 16 -38.79 -4.72 -9.17
N LEU A 17 -38.20 -3.96 -10.08
CA LEU A 17 -36.89 -4.27 -10.64
C LEU A 17 -35.87 -4.15 -9.49
N ALA A 18 -35.58 -5.26 -8.85
CA ALA A 18 -34.43 -5.37 -8.00
C ALA A 18 -33.19 -5.20 -8.89
N GLN A 19 -32.70 -3.98 -8.98
CA GLN A 19 -31.38 -3.71 -9.54
C GLN A 19 -30.38 -4.32 -8.57
N SER A 20 -29.98 -5.55 -8.86
CA SER A 20 -28.77 -6.14 -8.29
C SER A 20 -27.63 -5.25 -8.71
N ALA A 21 -27.15 -4.39 -7.80
CA ALA A 21 -25.89 -3.69 -7.99
C ALA A 21 -24.82 -4.77 -8.12
N GLU A 22 -24.47 -5.12 -9.35
CA GLU A 22 -23.30 -5.94 -9.64
C GLU A 22 -22.11 -5.20 -9.03
N ARG A 23 -21.70 -5.67 -7.85
CA ARG A 23 -20.46 -5.23 -7.24
C ARG A 23 -19.36 -5.64 -8.20
N ARG A 24 -18.92 -4.72 -9.08
CA ARG A 24 -17.73 -4.93 -9.88
C ARG A 24 -16.62 -5.28 -8.92
N VAL A 25 -16.18 -6.52 -8.96
CA VAL A 25 -14.93 -6.93 -8.33
C VAL A 25 -13.86 -6.20 -9.13
N GLU A 26 -13.46 -5.03 -8.63
CA GLU A 26 -12.35 -4.28 -9.19
C GLU A 26 -11.11 -5.14 -8.95
N THR A 27 -10.71 -5.88 -9.97
CA THR A 27 -9.49 -6.68 -9.92
C THR A 27 -8.34 -5.71 -9.74
N ALA A 28 -7.56 -5.92 -8.68
CA ALA A 28 -6.38 -5.10 -8.41
C ALA A 28 -5.43 -5.17 -9.61
N GLU A 29 -5.23 -4.05 -10.28
CA GLU A 29 -4.33 -3.95 -11.42
C GLU A 29 -2.90 -3.80 -10.95
N ALA A 30 -1.98 -4.58 -11.55
CA ALA A 30 -0.57 -4.46 -11.27
C ALA A 30 -0.03 -3.13 -11.84
N LYS A 31 0.71 -2.39 -11.01
CA LYS A 31 1.31 -1.11 -11.37
C LYS A 31 2.81 -1.25 -11.53
N ALA A 32 3.40 -0.41 -12.38
CA ALA A 32 4.86 -0.35 -12.53
C ALA A 32 5.52 0.06 -11.21
N LEU A 33 6.61 -0.61 -10.88
CA LEU A 33 7.41 -0.33 -9.70
C LEU A 33 8.60 0.56 -10.06
N SER A 34 8.79 1.66 -9.34
CA SER A 34 9.95 2.53 -9.44
C SER A 34 10.78 2.47 -8.18
N GLY A 35 12.10 2.42 -8.33
CA GLY A 35 13.00 2.37 -7.20
C GLY A 35 14.36 1.81 -7.52
N ARG A 36 15.09 1.47 -6.46
CA ARG A 36 16.43 0.86 -6.51
C ARG A 36 16.50 -0.29 -5.53
N TYR A 37 17.41 -1.20 -5.76
CA TYR A 37 17.80 -2.21 -4.78
C TYR A 37 19.32 -2.34 -4.71
N GLN A 38 19.81 -2.79 -3.58
CA GLN A 38 21.22 -3.07 -3.37
C GLN A 38 21.38 -4.42 -2.67
N MET A 39 22.18 -5.29 -3.29
CA MET A 39 22.60 -6.54 -2.68
C MET A 39 23.82 -6.28 -1.80
N TYR A 40 23.85 -6.85 -0.60
CA TYR A 40 24.98 -6.66 0.31
C TYR A 40 25.15 -7.87 1.25
N GLY A 41 26.34 -7.98 1.82
CA GLY A 41 26.67 -8.74 3.02
C GLY A 41 27.02 -7.76 4.14
N GLY A 42 27.26 -8.28 5.34
CA GLY A 42 27.52 -7.47 6.51
C GLY A 42 26.26 -6.78 7.04
N SER A 43 26.31 -5.48 7.27
CA SER A 43 25.22 -4.70 7.83
C SER A 43 24.89 -3.48 6.97
N LEU A 44 23.73 -2.85 7.22
CA LEU A 44 23.36 -1.60 6.56
C LEU A 44 24.34 -0.45 6.85
N ALA A 45 25.00 -0.48 8.02
CA ALA A 45 25.99 0.52 8.39
C ALA A 45 27.35 0.28 7.72
N GLU A 46 27.66 -0.98 7.39
CA GLU A 46 28.90 -1.39 6.74
C GLU A 46 28.59 -2.49 5.72
N MET A 47 28.19 -2.05 4.53
CA MET A 47 27.85 -2.95 3.45
C MET A 47 29.10 -3.52 2.78
N LEU A 48 29.16 -4.84 2.76
CA LEU A 48 30.21 -5.64 2.14
C LEU A 48 29.68 -6.32 0.87
N PRO A 49 30.54 -6.85 -0.01
CA PRO A 49 30.08 -7.71 -1.08
C PRO A 49 29.30 -8.91 -0.53
N PRO A 50 28.16 -9.30 -1.15
CA PRO A 50 27.41 -10.43 -0.68
C PRO A 50 28.16 -11.76 -0.88
N THR A 51 27.97 -12.69 0.04
CA THR A 51 28.49 -14.07 -0.03
C THR A 51 27.34 -15.06 -0.03
N PRO A 52 27.57 -16.35 -0.34
CA PRO A 52 26.52 -17.36 -0.24
C PRO A 52 25.88 -17.47 1.15
N ASP A 53 26.66 -17.21 2.19
CA ASP A 53 26.22 -17.36 3.59
C ASP A 53 25.78 -16.04 4.25
N ASP A 54 26.01 -14.92 3.59
CA ASP A 54 25.68 -13.57 4.09
C ASP A 54 25.20 -12.71 2.93
N ARG A 55 23.89 -12.74 2.69
CA ARG A 55 23.27 -12.11 1.52
C ARG A 55 21.95 -11.49 1.88
N HIS A 56 21.88 -10.18 1.66
CA HIS A 56 20.75 -9.33 1.93
C HIS A 56 20.41 -8.49 0.71
N VAL A 57 19.19 -7.97 0.66
CA VAL A 57 18.79 -6.95 -0.29
C VAL A 57 18.08 -5.82 0.43
N ALA A 58 18.46 -4.60 0.12
CA ALA A 58 17.76 -3.40 0.56
C ALA A 58 17.03 -2.78 -0.65
N PHE A 59 15.73 -2.57 -0.52
CA PHE A 59 14.89 -1.90 -1.49
C PHE A 59 14.63 -0.46 -1.10
N ARG A 60 14.66 0.42 -2.08
CA ARG A 60 14.19 1.80 -1.96
C ARG A 60 13.16 2.06 -3.04
N PHE A 61 11.89 2.04 -2.66
CA PHE A 61 10.77 2.36 -3.53
C PHE A 61 10.62 3.87 -3.64
N LYS A 62 10.22 4.34 -4.83
CA LYS A 62 9.95 5.75 -5.12
C LYS A 62 8.66 5.92 -5.93
N GLY A 63 8.30 7.17 -6.19
CA GLY A 63 7.16 7.51 -7.04
C GLY A 63 5.84 6.98 -6.51
N GLN A 64 4.99 6.51 -7.42
CA GLN A 64 3.64 6.07 -7.08
C GLN A 64 3.62 4.89 -6.10
N ALA A 65 4.53 3.93 -6.25
CA ALA A 65 4.63 2.79 -5.33
C ALA A 65 4.91 3.25 -3.90
N ALA A 66 5.86 4.15 -3.71
CA ALA A 66 6.18 4.69 -2.38
C ALA A 66 5.02 5.50 -1.80
N ARG A 67 4.30 6.27 -2.61
CA ARG A 67 3.10 6.99 -2.19
C ARG A 67 1.99 6.06 -1.74
N ASP A 68 1.72 5.01 -2.52
CA ASP A 68 0.69 4.02 -2.19
C ASP A 68 1.04 3.27 -0.90
N LEU A 69 2.31 2.87 -0.72
CA LEU A 69 2.81 2.25 0.50
C LEU A 69 2.72 3.20 1.71
N PHE A 70 3.11 4.47 1.54
CA PHE A 70 3.01 5.47 2.58
C PHE A 70 1.55 5.66 3.02
N ASN A 71 0.63 5.79 2.06
CA ASN A 71 -0.79 5.96 2.35
C ASN A 71 -1.43 4.73 3.01
N GLY A 72 -0.94 3.53 2.68
CA GLY A 72 -1.37 2.27 3.28
C GLY A 72 -0.74 1.98 4.64
N THR A 73 0.29 2.73 5.02
CA THR A 73 1.02 2.57 6.28
C THR A 73 0.73 3.77 7.17
N GLY A 74 0.18 3.59 8.30
CA GLY A 74 -0.10 4.73 9.18
C GLY A 74 -0.26 4.30 10.61
N PRO A 75 -0.40 5.24 11.52
CA PRO A 75 -0.30 6.71 11.42
C PRO A 75 1.13 7.22 11.27
N ASP A 76 1.29 8.55 11.15
CA ASP A 76 2.59 9.20 11.18
C ASP A 76 3.28 8.93 12.53
N MET A 77 4.60 8.73 12.47
CA MET A 77 5.42 8.58 13.67
C MET A 77 5.49 9.90 14.43
N ARG A 78 5.61 9.79 15.74
CA ARG A 78 5.93 10.95 16.57
C ARG A 78 7.33 11.44 16.25
N ARG A 79 7.54 12.75 16.33
CA ARG A 79 8.82 13.39 16.05
C ARG A 79 10.00 12.83 16.81
N GLU A 80 9.80 12.50 18.09
CA GLU A 80 10.85 11.94 18.93
C GLU A 80 11.35 10.56 18.46
N HIS A 81 10.60 9.89 17.57
CA HIS A 81 10.94 8.58 17.02
C HIS A 81 11.30 8.62 15.54
N ALA A 82 11.15 9.78 14.89
CA ALA A 82 11.44 9.96 13.49
C ALA A 82 12.94 10.06 13.23
N CYS A 83 13.38 9.56 12.07
CA CYS A 83 14.77 9.68 11.64
C CYS A 83 15.12 11.08 11.15
N SER A 84 14.17 11.79 10.54
CA SER A 84 14.37 13.15 10.06
C SER A 84 14.23 14.17 11.19
N GLY A 85 15.16 15.13 11.22
CA GLY A 85 15.04 16.30 12.08
C GLY A 85 14.19 17.43 11.48
N ASP A 86 13.77 17.30 10.21
CA ASP A 86 12.96 18.30 9.55
C ASP A 86 11.49 18.21 10.03
N PRO A 87 10.92 19.31 10.56
CA PRO A 87 9.55 19.31 11.04
C PRO A 87 8.49 19.10 9.95
N ASP A 88 8.82 19.32 8.70
CA ASP A 88 7.91 19.14 7.58
C ASP A 88 7.94 17.72 6.99
N ASP A 89 8.92 16.91 7.36
CA ASP A 89 9.00 15.52 6.96
C ASP A 89 7.99 14.66 7.74
N ARG A 90 7.44 13.68 7.05
CA ARG A 90 6.49 12.73 7.62
C ARG A 90 7.04 11.33 7.46
N GLU A 91 7.02 10.58 8.53
CA GLU A 91 7.49 9.19 8.54
C GLU A 91 6.41 8.26 9.04
N ARG A 92 6.33 7.09 8.43
CA ARG A 92 5.42 6.02 8.81
C ARG A 92 6.18 4.70 8.82
N ARG A 93 5.94 3.90 9.83
CA ARG A 93 6.59 2.60 9.97
C ARG A 93 5.59 1.52 10.32
N ARG A 94 5.72 0.38 9.64
CA ARG A 94 5.02 -0.83 10.01
C ARG A 94 5.99 -2.01 9.89
N GLY A 95 6.36 -2.61 11.03
CA GLY A 95 7.42 -3.61 11.04
C GLY A 95 8.72 -3.06 10.44
N HIS A 96 9.25 -3.73 9.42
CA HIS A 96 10.47 -3.31 8.75
C HIS A 96 10.25 -2.32 7.59
N LEU A 97 8.99 -2.10 7.19
CA LEU A 97 8.67 -1.09 6.18
C LEU A 97 8.72 0.30 6.81
N LEU A 98 9.61 1.14 6.29
CA LEU A 98 9.72 2.56 6.63
C LEU A 98 9.38 3.39 5.41
N CYS A 99 8.40 4.26 5.50
CA CYS A 99 8.02 5.21 4.46
C CYS A 99 8.22 6.65 4.94
N VAL A 100 8.76 7.47 4.07
CA VAL A 100 9.08 8.87 4.35
C VAL A 100 8.47 9.75 3.26
N TYR A 101 7.96 10.89 3.64
CA TYR A 101 7.60 11.97 2.73
C TYR A 101 8.39 13.22 3.09
N SER A 102 9.03 13.83 2.10
CA SER A 102 9.61 15.16 2.22
C SER A 102 9.15 16.06 1.07
N LYS A 103 9.10 17.38 1.33
CA LYS A 103 8.72 18.35 0.28
C LYS A 103 9.69 18.37 -0.88
N GLU A 104 10.97 18.14 -0.61
CA GLU A 104 12.02 18.20 -1.64
C GLU A 104 12.10 16.95 -2.50
N SER A 105 11.99 15.77 -1.88
CA SER A 105 12.24 14.49 -2.57
C SER A 105 10.99 13.62 -2.78
N GLY A 106 9.84 14.02 -2.25
CA GLY A 106 8.60 13.27 -2.34
C GLY A 106 8.59 12.02 -1.47
N TYR A 107 7.94 10.97 -1.93
CA TYR A 107 7.80 9.72 -1.20
C TYR A 107 8.97 8.78 -1.45
N ALA A 108 9.42 8.13 -0.39
CA ALA A 108 10.36 7.00 -0.46
C ALA A 108 9.98 5.97 0.61
N CYS A 109 10.07 4.68 0.27
CA CYS A 109 9.89 3.60 1.24
C CYS A 109 11.08 2.66 1.20
N LEU A 110 11.47 2.16 2.36
CA LEU A 110 12.62 1.28 2.56
C LEU A 110 12.15 -0.04 3.16
N LEU A 111 12.65 -1.13 2.62
CA LEU A 111 12.40 -2.48 3.11
C LEU A 111 13.60 -3.37 2.77
N GLY A 112 13.99 -4.24 3.66
CA GLY A 112 15.04 -5.22 3.43
C GLY A 112 14.54 -6.66 3.49
N LEU A 113 15.31 -7.56 2.91
CA LEU A 113 15.14 -9.01 3.04
C LEU A 113 16.49 -9.67 3.31
N ASP A 114 16.50 -10.59 4.26
CA ASP A 114 17.55 -11.61 4.36
C ASP A 114 17.25 -12.71 3.34
N LEU A 115 18.12 -12.88 2.36
CA LEU A 115 17.88 -13.84 1.26
C LEU A 115 18.16 -15.29 1.63
N ARG A 116 18.78 -15.56 2.77
CA ARG A 116 18.95 -16.91 3.28
C ARG A 116 17.66 -17.45 3.90
N THR A 117 16.90 -16.57 4.56
CA THR A 117 15.70 -16.96 5.31
C THR A 117 14.41 -16.51 4.66
N GLY A 118 14.48 -15.52 3.75
CA GLY A 118 13.31 -14.86 3.17
C GLY A 118 12.59 -13.92 4.14
N ARG A 119 13.16 -13.68 5.33
CA ARG A 119 12.56 -12.77 6.31
C ARG A 119 12.80 -11.32 5.96
N SER A 120 11.80 -10.49 6.23
CA SER A 120 11.97 -9.06 6.12
C SER A 120 12.91 -8.54 7.21
N GLU A 121 13.62 -7.47 6.87
CA GLU A 121 14.51 -6.73 7.76
C GLU A 121 14.47 -5.23 7.40
N ALA A 122 15.13 -4.39 8.18
CA ALA A 122 15.23 -2.97 7.85
C ALA A 122 15.94 -2.78 6.51
N GLY A 123 15.43 -1.89 5.66
CA GLY A 123 16.05 -1.52 4.40
C GLY A 123 16.87 -0.23 4.47
N GLY A 124 16.94 0.39 5.63
CA GLY A 124 17.68 1.60 5.91
C GLY A 124 17.86 1.83 7.40
N ILE A 125 18.80 2.68 7.75
CA ILE A 125 19.11 3.08 9.13
C ILE A 125 18.94 4.59 9.29
N CYS A 126 18.65 4.98 10.51
CA CYS A 126 18.66 6.39 10.90
C CYS A 126 20.09 6.86 11.23
#